data_e2c791afa2d2b7cf445e9222bd76c554
#
_entry.id   e2c791afa2d2b7cf445e9222bd76c554
#
_cell.length_a   1.000
_cell.length_b   1.000
_cell.length_c   1.000
_cell.angle_alpha   90.00
_cell.angle_beta   90.00
_cell.angle_gamma   90.00
#
_symmetry.space_group_name_H-M   'P 1'
#
loop_
_entity.id
_entity.type
_entity.pdbx_description
1 polymer ?
#
loop_
_entity_poly.entity_id
_entity_poly.type
_entity_poly.pdbx_seq_one_letter_code
_entity_poly.pdbx_strand_id
1 'polypeptide(L)'
;LYIVAKMDAPSMTLVYVAQFVKSTGVIVATGYMWALVPEVISYGEYKSGKRIAGIVNALTGIFFKAGMTLGSVVAPAILAYVAYNPKSVEQTPFAEEGILWLVCVIPAVLLVLAMFIISRYELTDDVIDEINMEIEKRETADAIN
;
A
#
# COMPACT_ATOMS: atom_id res chain seq x y z
N LEU A 1 -15.55 9.07 1.01
CA LEU A 1 -15.17 10.32 1.69
C LEU A 1 -15.31 11.53 0.75
N TYR A 2 -14.77 11.51 -0.47
CA TYR A 2 -14.86 12.62 -1.43
C TYR A 2 -16.31 13.08 -1.70
N ILE A 3 -17.21 12.13 -1.98
CA ILE A 3 -18.64 12.40 -2.20
C ILE A 3 -19.28 13.03 -0.96
N VAL A 4 -18.97 12.51 0.22
CA VAL A 4 -19.51 13.02 1.49
C VAL A 4 -19.02 14.44 1.77
N ALA A 5 -17.77 14.75 1.45
CA ALA A 5 -17.21 16.10 1.66
C ALA A 5 -17.80 17.15 0.71
N LYS A 6 -18.32 16.74 -0.46
CA LYS A 6 -18.99 17.64 -1.44
C LYS A 6 -20.51 17.78 -1.23
N MET A 7 -21.08 17.22 -0.18
CA MET A 7 -22.49 17.42 0.17
C MET A 7 -22.70 18.76 0.86
N ASP A 8 -23.79 19.46 0.57
CA ASP A 8 -24.09 20.80 1.09
C ASP A 8 -24.21 20.88 2.62
N ALA A 9 -24.45 19.77 3.31
CA ALA A 9 -24.43 19.66 4.77
C ALA A 9 -24.15 18.22 5.21
N PRO A 10 -22.89 17.75 5.15
CA PRO A 10 -22.60 16.39 5.58
C PRO A 10 -22.75 16.28 7.10
N SER A 11 -23.52 15.29 7.55
CA SER A 11 -23.56 14.99 8.98
C SER A 11 -22.18 14.52 9.45
N MET A 12 -21.70 15.01 10.60
CA MET A 12 -20.41 14.59 11.16
C MET A 12 -20.30 13.07 11.30
N THR A 13 -21.41 12.41 11.64
CA THR A 13 -21.45 10.94 11.71
C THR A 13 -21.11 10.29 10.37
N LEU A 14 -21.62 10.80 9.27
CA LEU A 14 -21.34 10.29 7.93
C LEU A 14 -19.87 10.46 7.55
N VAL A 15 -19.29 11.60 7.92
CA VAL A 15 -17.84 11.86 7.71
C VAL A 15 -16.98 10.87 8.50
N TYR A 16 -17.32 10.62 9.77
CA TYR A 16 -16.57 9.65 10.59
C TYR A 16 -16.69 8.22 10.06
N VAL A 17 -17.89 7.79 9.66
CA VAL A 17 -18.10 6.46 9.06
C VAL A 17 -17.30 6.32 7.76
N ALA A 18 -17.36 7.30 6.88
CA ALA A 18 -16.60 7.28 5.63
C ALA A 18 -15.08 7.26 5.86
N GLN A 19 -14.60 8.00 6.86
CA GLN A 19 -13.19 7.99 7.25
C GLN A 19 -12.78 6.63 7.85
N PHE A 20 -13.62 6.04 8.69
CA PHE A 20 -13.38 4.72 9.27
C PHE A 20 -13.24 3.65 8.19
N VAL A 21 -14.20 3.59 7.26
CA VAL A 21 -14.17 2.65 6.13
C VAL A 21 -12.90 2.83 5.28
N LYS A 22 -12.56 4.09 4.96
CA LYS A 22 -11.33 4.40 4.23
C LYS A 22 -10.08 3.90 4.96
N SER A 23 -9.96 4.21 6.25
CA SER A 23 -8.79 3.83 7.05
C SER A 23 -8.65 2.33 7.20
N THR A 24 -9.77 1.62 7.41
CA THR A 24 -9.79 0.15 7.47
C THR A 24 -9.30 -0.45 6.15
N GLY A 25 -9.77 0.06 5.00
CA GLY A 25 -9.31 -0.41 3.70
C GLY A 25 -7.80 -0.23 3.49
N VAL A 26 -7.25 0.91 3.89
CA VAL A 26 -5.80 1.17 3.79
C VAL A 26 -5.00 0.23 4.71
N ILE A 27 -5.46 -0.01 5.93
CA ILE A 27 -4.79 -0.90 6.90
C ILE A 27 -4.78 -2.33 6.36
N VAL A 28 -5.92 -2.82 5.86
CA VAL A 28 -6.02 -4.18 5.28
C VAL A 28 -5.10 -4.32 4.07
N ALA A 29 -5.08 -3.35 3.16
CA ALA A 29 -4.21 -3.36 1.99
C ALA A 29 -2.72 -3.38 2.38
N THR A 30 -2.34 -2.58 3.38
CA THR A 30 -0.95 -2.56 3.88
C THR A 30 -0.58 -3.87 4.55
N GLY A 31 -1.47 -4.46 5.36
CA GLY A 31 -1.26 -5.76 6.00
C GLY A 31 -1.05 -6.88 4.97
N TYR A 32 -1.90 -6.90 3.93
CA TYR A 32 -1.78 -7.88 2.84
C TYR A 32 -0.46 -7.74 2.07
N MET A 33 0.01 -6.52 1.82
CA MET A 33 1.30 -6.29 1.19
C MET A 33 2.46 -6.93 1.97
N TRP A 34 2.44 -6.83 3.31
CA TRP A 34 3.45 -7.48 4.15
C TRP A 34 3.33 -9.00 4.18
N ALA A 35 2.11 -9.54 4.03
CA ALA A 35 1.89 -10.99 3.94
C ALA A 35 2.48 -11.59 2.65
N LEU A 36 2.53 -10.84 1.55
CA LEU A 36 3.13 -11.30 0.28
C LEU A 36 4.66 -11.42 0.32
N VAL A 37 5.36 -10.75 1.24
CA VAL A 37 6.83 -10.78 1.28
C VAL A 37 7.40 -12.19 1.48
N PRO A 38 6.93 -13.01 2.43
CA PRO A 38 7.36 -14.40 2.58
C PRO A 38 7.11 -15.24 1.32
N GLU A 39 5.97 -15.08 0.65
CA GLU A 39 5.63 -15.81 -0.57
C GLU A 39 6.63 -15.51 -1.70
N VAL A 40 6.97 -14.22 -1.90
CA VAL A 40 8.00 -13.81 -2.86
C VAL A 40 9.36 -14.40 -2.52
N ILE A 41 9.71 -14.52 -1.24
CA ILE A 41 10.94 -15.15 -0.78
C ILE A 41 10.94 -16.63 -1.15
N SER A 42 9.88 -17.38 -0.79
CA SER A 42 9.76 -18.81 -1.09
C SER A 42 9.83 -19.08 -2.61
N TYR A 43 9.10 -18.31 -3.40
CA TYR A 43 9.13 -18.44 -4.86
C TYR A 43 10.52 -18.18 -5.44
N GLY A 44 11.18 -17.14 -4.96
CA GLY A 44 12.53 -16.81 -5.42
C GLY A 44 13.57 -17.83 -5.00
N GLU A 45 13.45 -18.43 -3.82
CA GLU A 45 14.29 -19.53 -3.33
C GLU A 45 14.08 -20.80 -4.15
N TYR A 46 12.83 -21.16 -4.42
CA TYR A 46 12.48 -22.27 -5.30
C TYR A 46 13.12 -22.14 -6.69
N LYS A 47 13.02 -20.96 -7.29
CA LYS A 47 13.49 -20.71 -8.66
C LYS A 47 15.01 -20.55 -8.78
N SER A 48 15.67 -19.97 -7.78
CA SER A 48 17.11 -19.70 -7.80
C SER A 48 17.96 -20.76 -7.12
N GLY A 49 17.36 -21.63 -6.30
CA GLY A 49 18.07 -22.59 -5.44
C GLY A 49 18.95 -21.94 -4.37
N LYS A 50 18.75 -20.64 -4.08
CA LYS A 50 19.57 -19.88 -3.12
C LYS A 50 18.67 -19.11 -2.17
N ARG A 51 19.10 -18.98 -0.92
CA ARG A 51 18.41 -18.14 0.07
C ARG A 51 18.52 -16.67 -0.31
N ILE A 52 17.40 -16.09 -0.80
CA ILE A 52 17.34 -14.69 -1.26
C ILE A 52 16.57 -13.79 -0.28
N ALA A 53 16.17 -14.31 0.88
CA ALA A 53 15.39 -13.57 1.88
C ALA A 53 16.01 -12.20 2.24
N GLY A 54 17.33 -12.12 2.36
CA GLY A 54 18.05 -10.88 2.64
C GLY A 54 17.86 -9.83 1.54
N ILE A 55 17.93 -10.23 0.28
CA ILE A 55 17.78 -9.33 -0.88
C ILE A 55 16.34 -8.83 -0.98
N VAL A 56 15.35 -9.73 -0.85
CA VAL A 56 13.93 -9.35 -0.91
C VAL A 56 13.57 -8.39 0.20
N ASN A 57 13.97 -8.68 1.45
CA ASN A 57 13.71 -7.78 2.58
C ASN A 57 14.42 -6.42 2.42
N ALA A 58 15.65 -6.39 1.92
CA ALA A 58 16.38 -5.15 1.67
C ALA A 58 15.67 -4.29 0.61
N LEU A 59 15.27 -4.88 -0.52
CA LEU A 59 14.53 -4.19 -1.57
C LEU A 59 13.18 -3.68 -1.07
N THR A 60 12.41 -4.50 -0.36
CA THR A 60 11.14 -4.10 0.25
C THR A 60 11.35 -2.89 1.19
N GLY A 61 12.38 -2.94 2.03
CA GLY A 61 12.71 -1.83 2.94
C GLY A 61 13.12 -0.55 2.20
N ILE A 62 13.88 -0.65 1.11
CA ILE A 62 14.27 0.51 0.29
C ILE A 62 13.04 1.14 -0.36
N PHE A 63 12.19 0.36 -1.02
CA PHE A 63 10.99 0.87 -1.68
C PHE A 63 9.97 1.44 -0.68
N PHE A 64 9.82 0.80 0.49
CA PHE A 64 8.97 1.32 1.55
C PHE A 64 9.44 2.70 2.05
N LYS A 65 10.75 2.85 2.34
CA LYS A 65 11.33 4.13 2.75
C LYS A 65 11.25 5.18 1.64
N ALA A 66 11.51 4.81 0.39
CA ALA A 66 11.36 5.70 -0.75
C ALA A 66 9.92 6.23 -0.87
N GLY A 67 8.92 5.34 -0.71
CA GLY A 67 7.51 5.73 -0.71
C GLY A 67 7.15 6.70 0.41
N MET A 68 7.63 6.46 1.64
CA MET A 68 7.46 7.37 2.76
C MET A 68 8.10 8.74 2.50
N THR A 69 9.31 8.76 1.95
CA THR A 69 10.03 10.00 1.61
C THR A 69 9.28 10.78 0.53
N LEU A 70 8.85 10.13 -0.53
CA LEU A 70 8.03 10.77 -1.58
C LEU A 70 6.73 11.34 -1.01
N GLY A 71 6.03 10.59 -0.17
CA GLY A 71 4.81 11.06 0.49
C GLY A 71 5.03 12.30 1.35
N SER A 72 6.14 12.35 2.08
CA SER A 72 6.49 13.48 2.95
C SER A 72 6.85 14.77 2.20
N VAL A 73 7.24 14.67 0.93
CA VAL A 73 7.56 15.81 0.07
C VAL A 73 6.36 16.21 -0.78
N VAL A 74 5.68 15.24 -1.39
CA VAL A 74 4.58 15.50 -2.33
C VAL A 74 3.38 16.14 -1.63
N ALA A 75 3.02 15.69 -0.43
CA ALA A 75 1.86 16.21 0.26
C ALA A 75 2.00 17.71 0.63
N PRO A 76 3.08 18.16 1.27
CA PRO A 76 3.30 19.61 1.50
C PRO A 76 3.44 20.42 0.21
N ALA A 77 4.04 19.86 -0.84
CA ALA A 77 4.19 20.55 -2.12
C ALA A 77 2.82 20.84 -2.77
N ILE A 78 1.90 19.88 -2.73
CA ILE A 78 0.52 20.06 -3.21
C ILE A 78 -0.19 21.14 -2.37
N LEU A 79 -0.08 21.08 -1.04
CA LEU A 79 -0.69 22.08 -0.14
C LEU A 79 -0.15 23.50 -0.41
N ALA A 80 1.16 23.63 -0.66
CA ALA A 80 1.76 24.89 -1.03
C ALA A 80 1.26 25.38 -2.39
N TYR A 81 1.12 24.49 -3.37
CA TYR A 81 0.61 24.82 -4.70
C TYR A 81 -0.83 25.35 -4.68
N VAL A 82 -1.69 24.78 -3.85
CA VAL A 82 -3.09 25.22 -3.70
C VAL A 82 -3.24 26.39 -2.73
N ALA A 83 -2.14 27.00 -2.29
CA ALA A 83 -2.10 28.12 -1.36
C ALA A 83 -2.87 27.86 -0.04
N TYR A 84 -2.73 26.64 0.49
CA TYR A 84 -3.32 26.28 1.79
C TYR A 84 -2.75 27.16 2.90
N ASN A 85 -3.63 27.77 3.70
CA ASN A 85 -3.23 28.60 4.83
C ASN A 85 -3.65 27.94 6.16
N PRO A 86 -2.71 27.41 6.94
CA PRO A 86 -3.02 26.73 8.21
C PRO A 86 -3.56 27.66 9.31
N LYS A 87 -3.46 28.99 9.13
CA LYS A 87 -3.95 29.99 10.09
C LYS A 87 -5.37 30.50 9.76
N SER A 88 -5.89 30.20 8.59
CA SER A 88 -7.22 30.59 8.17
C SER A 88 -8.25 29.53 8.52
N VAL A 89 -9.36 29.93 9.11
CA VAL A 89 -10.49 29.04 9.40
C VAL A 89 -11.24 28.69 8.12
N GLU A 90 -11.34 29.65 7.21
CA GLU A 90 -11.95 29.47 5.89
C GLU A 90 -10.85 29.36 4.84
N GLN A 91 -10.89 28.28 4.08
CA GLN A 91 -9.96 28.05 2.98
C GLN A 91 -10.57 28.55 1.66
N THR A 92 -9.71 28.81 0.69
CA THR A 92 -10.19 29.09 -0.67
C THR A 92 -10.79 27.82 -1.28
N PRO A 93 -11.80 27.92 -2.17
CA PRO A 93 -12.36 26.75 -2.85
C PRO A 93 -11.28 25.90 -3.56
N PHE A 94 -10.23 26.52 -4.06
CA PHE A 94 -9.09 25.84 -4.69
C PHE A 94 -8.25 25.04 -3.67
N ALA A 95 -8.05 25.58 -2.46
CA ALA A 95 -7.35 24.87 -1.40
C ALA A 95 -8.17 23.68 -0.87
N GLU A 96 -9.48 23.86 -0.70
CA GLU A 96 -10.38 22.76 -0.28
C GLU A 96 -10.37 21.61 -1.30
N GLU A 97 -10.46 21.94 -2.57
CA GLU A 97 -10.40 20.94 -3.64
C GLU A 97 -9.04 20.21 -3.65
N GLY A 98 -7.94 20.94 -3.50
CA GLY A 98 -6.60 20.35 -3.40
C GLY A 98 -6.44 19.39 -2.21
N ILE A 99 -7.00 19.73 -1.06
CA ILE A 99 -7.03 18.85 0.12
C ILE A 99 -7.83 17.58 -0.19
N LEU A 100 -8.99 17.70 -0.83
CA LEU A 100 -9.82 16.54 -1.20
C LEU A 100 -9.10 15.62 -2.21
N TRP A 101 -8.39 16.20 -3.16
CA TRP A 101 -7.55 15.42 -4.08
C TRP A 101 -6.45 14.67 -3.35
N LEU A 102 -5.75 15.34 -2.46
CA LEU A 102 -4.66 14.76 -1.68
C LEU A 102 -5.12 13.61 -0.78
N VAL A 103 -6.26 13.79 -0.11
CA VAL A 103 -6.73 12.83 0.91
C VAL A 103 -7.55 11.70 0.31
N CYS A 104 -8.24 11.93 -0.81
CA CYS A 104 -9.20 10.98 -1.38
C CYS A 104 -8.75 10.43 -2.73
N VAL A 105 -8.46 11.31 -3.69
CA VAL A 105 -8.26 10.91 -5.09
C VAL A 105 -6.89 10.25 -5.28
N ILE A 106 -5.83 10.87 -4.80
CA ILE A 106 -4.46 10.35 -4.97
C ILE A 106 -4.31 8.97 -4.33
N PRO A 107 -4.70 8.75 -3.05
CA PRO A 107 -4.63 7.42 -2.46
C PRO A 107 -5.52 6.39 -3.17
N ALA A 108 -6.71 6.78 -3.65
CA ALA A 108 -7.60 5.88 -4.37
C ALA A 108 -6.98 5.41 -5.70
N VAL A 109 -6.38 6.34 -6.47
CA VAL A 109 -5.69 6.01 -7.72
C VAL A 109 -4.51 5.08 -7.47
N LEU A 110 -3.70 5.36 -6.44
CA LEU A 110 -2.56 4.51 -6.08
C LEU A 110 -3.00 3.11 -5.65
N LEU A 111 -4.09 2.99 -4.88
CA LEU A 111 -4.65 1.70 -4.50
C LEU A 111 -5.17 0.91 -5.71
N VAL A 112 -5.86 1.57 -6.65
CA VAL A 112 -6.32 0.91 -7.88
C VAL A 112 -5.14 0.42 -8.72
N LEU A 113 -4.08 1.21 -8.84
CA LEU A 113 -2.85 0.80 -9.52
C LEU A 113 -2.19 -0.40 -8.81
N ALA A 114 -2.12 -0.38 -7.49
CA ALA A 114 -1.61 -1.50 -6.71
C ALA A 114 -2.45 -2.77 -6.92
N MET A 115 -3.78 -2.66 -6.87
CA MET A 115 -4.70 -3.77 -7.16
C MET A 115 -4.49 -4.32 -8.57
N PHE A 116 -4.31 -3.44 -9.56
CA PHE A 116 -4.05 -3.87 -10.94
C PHE A 116 -2.72 -4.63 -11.06
N ILE A 117 -1.67 -4.20 -10.37
CA ILE A 117 -0.38 -4.89 -10.34
C ILE A 117 -0.53 -6.25 -9.65
N ILE A 118 -1.18 -6.29 -8.49
CA ILE A 118 -1.39 -7.52 -7.73
C ILE A 118 -2.28 -8.51 -8.49
N SER A 119 -3.29 -8.03 -9.25
CA SER A 119 -4.14 -8.90 -10.07
C SER A 119 -3.40 -9.66 -11.18
N ARG A 120 -2.17 -9.22 -11.50
CA ARG A 120 -1.28 -9.93 -12.44
C ARG A 120 -0.32 -10.90 -11.75
N TYR A 121 -0.44 -11.01 -10.44
CA TYR A 121 0.37 -11.91 -9.64
C TYR A 121 -0.20 -13.33 -9.73
N GLU A 122 0.57 -14.25 -10.27
CA GLU A 122 0.12 -15.62 -10.60
C GLU A 122 0.36 -16.63 -9.46
N LEU A 123 0.96 -16.19 -8.35
CA LEU A 123 1.19 -17.05 -7.20
C LEU A 123 -0.10 -17.19 -6.39
N THR A 124 -0.79 -18.30 -6.59
CA THR A 124 -1.94 -18.70 -5.79
C THR A 124 -1.48 -19.48 -4.56
N ASP A 125 -2.35 -19.58 -3.54
CA ASP A 125 -2.04 -20.31 -2.30
C ASP A 125 -1.60 -21.75 -2.60
N ASP A 126 -2.27 -22.44 -3.54
CA ASP A 126 -1.94 -23.80 -3.96
C ASP A 126 -0.50 -23.90 -4.53
N VAL A 127 -0.08 -22.92 -5.31
CA VAL A 127 1.27 -22.87 -5.90
C VAL A 127 2.32 -22.62 -4.82
N ILE A 128 2.01 -21.75 -3.85
CA ILE A 128 2.92 -21.48 -2.73
C ILE A 128 3.08 -22.71 -1.84
N ASP A 129 2.01 -23.45 -1.56
CA ASP A 129 2.07 -24.67 -0.77
C ASP A 129 2.91 -25.74 -1.47
N GLU A 130 2.76 -25.92 -2.77
CA GLU A 130 3.60 -26.83 -3.56
C GLU A 130 5.08 -26.44 -3.51
N ILE A 131 5.38 -25.17 -3.66
CA ILE A 131 6.74 -24.61 -3.58
C ILE A 131 7.35 -24.86 -2.20
N ASN A 132 6.62 -24.60 -1.13
CA ASN A 132 7.11 -24.79 0.23
C ASN A 132 7.40 -26.28 0.51
N MET A 133 6.54 -27.18 0.07
CA MET A 133 6.79 -28.64 0.18
C MET A 133 8.04 -29.08 -0.57
N GLU A 134 8.29 -28.50 -1.73
CA GLU A 134 9.48 -28.85 -2.53
C GLU A 134 10.78 -28.29 -1.90
N ILE A 135 10.73 -27.10 -1.32
CA ILE A 135 11.85 -26.50 -0.57
C ILE A 135 12.18 -27.38 0.65
N GLU A 136 11.17 -27.79 1.42
CA GLU A 136 11.36 -28.65 2.60
C GLU A 136 11.99 -30.01 2.24
N LYS A 137 11.57 -30.60 1.11
CA LYS A 137 12.19 -31.85 0.60
C LYS A 137 13.67 -31.64 0.26
N ARG A 138 14.05 -30.53 -0.35
CA ARG A 138 15.44 -30.20 -0.68
C ARG A 138 16.28 -30.00 0.57
N GLU A 139 15.78 -29.23 1.54
CA GLU A 139 16.47 -28.99 2.81
C GLU A 139 16.69 -30.33 3.58
N THR A 140 15.68 -31.17 3.58
CA THR A 140 15.79 -32.50 4.25
C THR A 140 16.81 -33.43 3.55
N ALA A 141 16.87 -33.39 2.22
CA ALA A 141 17.84 -34.16 1.45
C ALA A 141 19.28 -33.68 1.67
N ASP A 142 19.47 -32.36 1.75
CA ASP A 142 20.79 -31.78 2.01
C ASP A 142 21.27 -31.98 3.45
N ALA A 143 20.36 -32.13 4.43
CA ALA A 143 20.69 -32.39 5.82
C ALA A 143 21.11 -33.87 6.08
N ILE A 144 20.82 -34.80 5.15
CA ILE A 144 21.13 -36.23 5.24
C ILE A 144 22.48 -36.58 4.58
N ASN A 145 23.02 -35.70 3.73
CA ASN A 145 24.31 -35.84 3.06
C ASN A 145 25.42 -35.08 3.78
#